data_399ca7feabacb96319db2cbeb816a388
#
_entry.id   399ca7feabacb96319db2cbeb816a388
#
_cell.length_a   1.000
_cell.length_b   1.000
_cell.length_c   1.000
_cell.angle_alpha   90.00
_cell.angle_beta   90.00
_cell.angle_gamma   90.00
#
_symmetry.space_group_name_H-M   'P 1'
#
loop_
_entity.id
_entity.type
_entity.pdbx_description
1 polymer ?
#
loop_
_entity_poly.entity_id
_entity_poly.type
_entity_poly.pdbx_seq_one_letter_code
_entity_poly.pdbx_strand_id
1 'polypeptide(L)'
;MKKTILTACLLFSFGVFANCPSVLDHKVRVLGSTETANLCEFQDKVVLAVNVASQCGYTYQYEALQALYEQHKEDGFVVLGFPSGDFFQEFTEEEKVKEFCQTTYGVDFPMFKRSHVTNGGKLKLRNYKANPFFAELIKETGVQPAWNFNKYLIAKDGTVKHFNQDVEPDSSLLTSEIATLISK
;
A
#
# COMPACT_ATOMS: atom_id res chain seq x y z
N MET A 1 -18.71 -52.73 40.10
CA MET A 1 -17.66 -52.03 39.37
C MET A 1 -18.34 -51.05 38.42
N LYS A 2 -18.41 -49.74 38.75
CA LYS A 2 -19.03 -48.68 37.95
C LYS A 2 -17.95 -48.07 37.05
N LYS A 3 -18.10 -48.18 35.73
CA LYS A 3 -17.20 -47.54 34.73
C LYS A 3 -17.68 -46.11 34.50
N THR A 4 -16.89 -45.13 34.92
CA THR A 4 -17.12 -43.73 34.63
C THR A 4 -16.55 -43.42 33.22
N ILE A 5 -17.41 -43.06 32.29
CA ILE A 5 -17.03 -42.64 30.94
C ILE A 5 -16.75 -41.13 31.00
N LEU A 6 -15.49 -40.77 30.84
CA LEU A 6 -15.07 -39.37 30.77
C LEU A 6 -15.26 -38.87 29.31
N THR A 7 -16.29 -38.07 29.07
CA THR A 7 -16.54 -37.44 27.77
C THR A 7 -15.64 -36.23 27.63
N ALA A 8 -14.60 -36.35 26.81
CA ALA A 8 -13.73 -35.22 26.44
C ALA A 8 -14.47 -34.29 25.44
N CYS A 9 -14.81 -33.11 25.92
CA CYS A 9 -15.40 -32.07 25.07
C CYS A 9 -14.28 -31.38 24.27
N LEU A 10 -14.11 -31.73 23.01
CA LEU A 10 -13.22 -31.00 22.08
C LEU A 10 -13.83 -29.65 21.77
N LEU A 11 -13.28 -28.60 22.36
CA LEU A 11 -13.55 -27.21 21.98
C LEU A 11 -12.89 -26.94 20.60
N PHE A 12 -13.66 -27.04 19.54
CA PHE A 12 -13.26 -26.50 18.23
C PHE A 12 -13.28 -24.97 18.32
N SER A 13 -12.10 -24.38 18.47
CA SER A 13 -11.93 -22.95 18.24
C SER A 13 -12.14 -22.67 16.75
N PHE A 14 -13.32 -22.18 16.37
CA PHE A 14 -13.54 -21.57 15.08
C PHE A 14 -12.69 -20.29 15.05
N GLY A 15 -11.54 -20.35 14.38
CA GLY A 15 -10.79 -19.15 13.99
C GLY A 15 -11.73 -18.27 13.14
N VAL A 16 -12.06 -17.09 13.64
CA VAL A 16 -12.69 -16.06 12.82
C VAL A 16 -11.65 -15.68 11.79
N PHE A 17 -11.75 -16.20 10.56
CA PHE A 17 -11.00 -15.68 9.45
C PHE A 17 -11.45 -14.22 9.25
N ALA A 18 -10.61 -13.26 9.59
CA ALA A 18 -10.87 -11.87 9.27
C ALA A 18 -11.10 -11.78 7.76
N ASN A 19 -12.28 -11.32 7.35
CA ASN A 19 -12.54 -11.06 5.95
C ASN A 19 -11.62 -9.94 5.50
N CYS A 20 -10.94 -10.14 4.35
CA CYS A 20 -10.13 -9.11 3.73
C CYS A 20 -10.95 -7.82 3.58
N PRO A 21 -10.49 -6.66 4.07
CA PRO A 21 -11.15 -5.39 3.84
C PRO A 21 -11.33 -5.13 2.34
N SER A 22 -12.48 -4.62 1.91
CA SER A 22 -12.80 -4.38 0.50
C SER A 22 -11.74 -3.54 -0.21
N VAL A 23 -11.11 -2.60 0.50
CA VAL A 23 -10.04 -1.76 0.00
C VAL A 23 -8.77 -2.54 -0.36
N LEU A 24 -8.56 -3.73 0.23
CA LEU A 24 -7.43 -4.61 -0.08
C LEU A 24 -7.82 -5.81 -0.96
N ASP A 25 -9.10 -6.00 -1.31
CA ASP A 25 -9.53 -7.11 -2.15
C ASP A 25 -9.25 -6.84 -3.64
N HIS A 26 -7.97 -6.69 -3.95
CA HIS A 26 -7.47 -6.40 -5.28
C HIS A 26 -6.27 -7.27 -5.63
N LYS A 27 -6.20 -7.69 -6.92
CA LYS A 27 -5.03 -8.35 -7.49
C LYS A 27 -4.23 -7.35 -8.31
N VAL A 28 -2.94 -7.22 -8.02
CA VAL A 28 -2.05 -6.26 -8.68
C VAL A 28 -0.78 -6.96 -9.15
N ARG A 29 -0.36 -6.70 -10.39
CA ARG A 29 0.88 -7.27 -10.93
C ARG A 29 2.10 -6.61 -10.27
N VAL A 30 3.08 -7.43 -9.91
CA VAL A 30 4.37 -6.99 -9.34
C VAL A 30 5.19 -6.27 -10.41
N LEU A 31 5.92 -5.22 -10.03
CA LEU A 31 6.76 -4.41 -10.91
C LEU A 31 7.84 -5.26 -11.62
N GLY A 32 7.92 -5.14 -12.94
CA GLY A 32 8.90 -5.87 -13.74
C GLY A 32 8.76 -7.40 -13.63
N SER A 33 7.56 -7.90 -13.39
CA SER A 33 7.26 -9.34 -13.27
C SER A 33 5.94 -9.68 -13.96
N THR A 34 5.71 -10.98 -14.24
CA THR A 34 4.40 -11.52 -14.64
C THR A 34 3.56 -11.95 -13.45
N GLU A 35 4.13 -11.98 -12.25
CA GLU A 35 3.46 -12.38 -11.02
C GLU A 35 2.41 -11.37 -10.58
N THR A 36 1.37 -11.87 -9.96
CA THR A 36 0.28 -11.06 -9.42
C THR A 36 0.16 -11.32 -7.92
N ALA A 37 0.28 -10.28 -7.12
CA ALA A 37 0.02 -10.31 -5.69
C ALA A 37 -1.47 -10.06 -5.42
N ASN A 38 -2.01 -10.70 -4.40
CA ASN A 38 -3.32 -10.37 -3.85
C ASN A 38 -3.11 -9.47 -2.62
N LEU A 39 -3.59 -8.23 -2.66
CA LEU A 39 -3.36 -7.28 -1.57
C LEU A 39 -4.01 -7.72 -0.24
N CYS A 40 -4.93 -8.70 -0.26
CA CYS A 40 -5.42 -9.34 0.96
C CYS A 40 -4.31 -10.01 1.80
N GLU A 41 -3.15 -10.31 1.23
CA GLU A 41 -1.99 -10.79 2.01
C GLU A 41 -1.47 -9.78 3.05
N PHE A 42 -1.87 -8.51 2.91
CA PHE A 42 -1.53 -7.44 3.84
C PHE A 42 -2.67 -7.07 4.81
N GLN A 43 -3.76 -7.84 4.86
CA GLN A 43 -4.96 -7.52 5.67
C GLN A 43 -4.70 -7.33 7.16
N ASP A 44 -3.69 -8.05 7.71
CA ASP A 44 -3.34 -7.97 9.13
C ASP A 44 -2.27 -6.89 9.42
N LYS A 45 -1.96 -6.07 8.41
CA LYS A 45 -0.95 -5.00 8.49
C LYS A 45 -1.58 -3.62 8.36
N VAL A 46 -0.89 -2.64 8.92
CA VAL A 46 -1.09 -1.24 8.56
C VAL A 46 -0.39 -1.00 7.22
N VAL A 47 -1.11 -0.55 6.22
CA VAL A 47 -0.59 -0.41 4.84
C VAL A 47 -0.45 1.07 4.50
N LEU A 48 0.71 1.47 3.99
CA LEU A 48 0.95 2.78 3.40
C LEU A 48 1.08 2.65 1.88
N ALA A 49 0.00 2.89 1.14
CA ALA A 49 0.02 2.90 -0.32
C ALA A 49 0.46 4.27 -0.84
N VAL A 50 1.46 4.30 -1.72
CA VAL A 50 2.07 5.53 -2.23
C VAL A 50 2.14 5.49 -3.75
N ASN A 51 1.62 6.51 -4.44
CA ASN A 51 1.88 6.68 -5.86
C ASN A 51 3.23 7.37 -6.04
N VAL A 52 4.14 6.71 -6.72
CA VAL A 52 5.54 7.11 -6.81
C VAL A 52 5.96 7.47 -8.23
N ALA A 53 7.09 8.16 -8.38
CA ALA A 53 7.70 8.46 -9.67
C ALA A 53 9.21 8.69 -9.53
N SER A 54 9.98 8.26 -10.55
CA SER A 54 11.44 8.27 -10.56
C SER A 54 12.06 9.63 -10.89
N GLN A 55 11.30 10.54 -11.54
CA GLN A 55 11.81 11.82 -12.07
C GLN A 55 11.08 13.03 -11.46
N CYS A 56 10.65 12.90 -10.20
CA CYS A 56 9.88 13.90 -9.47
C CYS A 56 10.76 14.68 -8.48
N GLY A 57 10.40 15.93 -8.21
CA GLY A 57 11.05 16.69 -7.14
C GLY A 57 10.91 16.07 -5.74
N TYR A 58 9.91 15.19 -5.54
CA TYR A 58 9.67 14.45 -4.29
C TYR A 58 10.30 13.05 -4.27
N THR A 59 11.07 12.66 -5.29
CA THR A 59 11.65 11.30 -5.41
C THR A 59 12.57 10.95 -4.22
N TYR A 60 13.20 11.95 -3.57
CA TYR A 60 13.97 11.77 -2.36
C TYR A 60 13.18 11.12 -1.21
N GLN A 61 11.84 11.21 -1.22
CA GLN A 61 11.00 10.57 -0.19
C GLN A 61 11.10 9.04 -0.19
N TYR A 62 11.63 8.42 -1.25
CA TYR A 62 11.92 6.97 -1.24
C TYR A 62 12.83 6.56 -0.08
N GLU A 63 13.84 7.40 0.27
CA GLU A 63 14.74 7.12 1.38
C GLU A 63 13.98 7.00 2.71
N ALA A 64 13.13 7.97 3.00
CA ALA A 64 12.34 7.96 4.23
C ALA A 64 11.24 6.87 4.22
N LEU A 65 10.66 6.56 3.04
CA LEU A 65 9.71 5.44 2.90
C LEU A 65 10.38 4.10 3.17
N GLN A 66 11.61 3.89 2.65
CA GLN A 66 12.37 2.66 2.89
C GLN A 66 12.78 2.55 4.36
N ALA A 67 13.26 3.64 4.97
CA ALA A 67 13.62 3.65 6.39
C ALA A 67 12.40 3.32 7.27
N LEU A 68 11.24 3.90 6.96
CA LEU A 68 9.99 3.64 7.67
C LEU A 68 9.53 2.18 7.53
N TYR A 69 9.66 1.61 6.34
CA TYR A 69 9.38 0.20 6.08
C TYR A 69 10.29 -0.71 6.90
N GLU A 70 11.61 -0.51 6.84
CA GLU A 70 12.59 -1.29 7.60
C GLU A 70 12.35 -1.22 9.11
N GLN A 71 11.98 -0.05 9.61
CA GLN A 71 11.75 0.16 11.04
C GLN A 71 10.53 -0.63 11.55
N HIS A 72 9.47 -0.79 10.75
CA HIS A 72 8.17 -1.30 11.22
C HIS A 72 7.67 -2.55 10.51
N LYS A 73 8.39 -3.11 9.53
CA LYS A 73 7.93 -4.29 8.78
C LYS A 73 7.64 -5.51 9.65
N GLU A 74 8.38 -5.69 10.75
CA GLU A 74 8.18 -6.77 11.71
C GLU A 74 7.04 -6.47 12.71
N ASP A 75 6.66 -5.20 12.84
CA ASP A 75 5.58 -4.74 13.72
C ASP A 75 4.19 -4.75 13.05
N GLY A 76 4.09 -5.32 11.85
CA GLY A 76 2.84 -5.37 11.12
C GLY A 76 2.53 -4.13 10.29
N PHE A 77 3.56 -3.52 9.72
CA PHE A 77 3.46 -2.40 8.76
C PHE A 77 4.04 -2.78 7.40
N VAL A 78 3.51 -2.17 6.34
CA VAL A 78 4.05 -2.33 4.99
C VAL A 78 3.86 -1.06 4.16
N VAL A 79 4.86 -0.73 3.36
CA VAL A 79 4.76 0.28 2.28
C VAL A 79 4.47 -0.45 0.97
N LEU A 80 3.52 0.07 0.18
CA LEU A 80 3.19 -0.43 -1.16
C LEU A 80 3.39 0.69 -2.18
N GLY A 81 4.35 0.52 -3.09
CA GLY A 81 4.69 1.52 -4.11
C GLY A 81 4.00 1.27 -5.44
N PHE A 82 3.39 2.32 -6.00
CA PHE A 82 2.67 2.28 -7.28
C PHE A 82 3.23 3.33 -8.24
N PRO A 83 4.19 2.98 -9.10
CA PRO A 83 4.71 3.88 -10.12
C PRO A 83 3.62 4.38 -11.05
N SER A 84 3.60 5.69 -11.33
CA SER A 84 2.58 6.28 -12.18
C SER A 84 3.13 7.34 -13.14
N GLY A 85 2.69 7.27 -14.39
CA GLY A 85 2.98 8.27 -15.41
C GLY A 85 1.94 9.39 -15.50
N ASP A 86 0.98 9.46 -14.60
CA ASP A 86 -0.12 10.43 -14.66
C ASP A 86 0.34 11.89 -14.55
N PHE A 87 1.51 12.09 -13.95
CA PHE A 87 2.13 13.41 -13.75
C PHE A 87 3.37 13.63 -14.62
N PHE A 88 3.60 12.76 -15.64
CA PHE A 88 4.69 12.86 -16.62
C PHE A 88 6.12 12.78 -16.05
N GLN A 89 6.28 12.15 -14.89
CA GLN A 89 7.55 12.08 -14.15
C GLN A 89 7.98 10.64 -13.81
N GLU A 90 7.46 9.64 -14.54
CA GLU A 90 7.86 8.26 -14.38
C GLU A 90 8.39 7.67 -15.69
N PHE A 91 9.42 6.81 -15.60
CA PHE A 91 9.91 6.05 -16.75
C PHE A 91 8.80 5.21 -17.37
N THR A 92 8.89 5.01 -18.68
CA THR A 92 7.91 4.20 -19.41
C THR A 92 8.17 2.71 -19.18
N GLU A 93 9.43 2.33 -19.13
CA GLU A 93 9.90 0.95 -18.99
C GLU A 93 9.99 0.57 -17.51
N GLU A 94 9.25 -0.47 -17.13
CA GLU A 94 9.17 -0.92 -15.74
C GLU A 94 10.52 -1.43 -15.19
N GLU A 95 11.35 -2.01 -16.05
CA GLU A 95 12.70 -2.44 -15.70
C GLU A 95 13.57 -1.27 -15.23
N LYS A 96 13.46 -0.12 -15.88
CA LYS A 96 14.17 1.11 -15.47
C LYS A 96 13.65 1.64 -14.15
N VAL A 97 12.32 1.59 -13.93
CA VAL A 97 11.73 1.98 -12.64
C VAL A 97 12.28 1.10 -11.52
N LYS A 98 12.25 -0.22 -11.73
CA LYS A 98 12.74 -1.21 -10.76
C LYS A 98 14.22 -1.01 -10.45
N GLU A 99 15.05 -0.93 -11.48
CA GLU A 99 16.50 -0.69 -11.35
C GLU A 99 16.77 0.60 -10.57
N PHE A 100 16.13 1.70 -10.97
CA PHE A 100 16.30 2.99 -10.32
C PHE A 100 15.94 2.95 -8.83
N CYS A 101 14.79 2.41 -8.47
CA CYS A 101 14.35 2.33 -7.09
C CYS A 101 15.31 1.49 -6.23
N GLN A 102 15.76 0.34 -6.76
CA GLN A 102 16.66 -0.56 -6.05
C GLN A 102 18.09 -0.01 -5.93
N THR A 103 18.65 0.53 -7.03
CA THR A 103 20.06 0.95 -7.04
C THR A 103 20.28 2.32 -6.40
N THR A 104 19.32 3.23 -6.50
CA THR A 104 19.45 4.60 -5.99
C THR A 104 19.01 4.74 -4.53
N TYR A 105 17.91 4.05 -4.16
CA TYR A 105 17.29 4.20 -2.84
C TYR A 105 17.23 2.91 -2.02
N GLY A 106 17.72 1.79 -2.58
CA GLY A 106 17.68 0.50 -1.88
C GLY A 106 16.26 0.00 -1.59
N VAL A 107 15.27 0.39 -2.41
CA VAL A 107 13.86 0.03 -2.18
C VAL A 107 13.68 -1.48 -2.15
N ASP A 108 13.17 -1.98 -1.02
CA ASP A 108 12.89 -3.40 -0.75
C ASP A 108 11.40 -3.64 -0.42
N PHE A 109 10.62 -2.59 -0.18
CA PHE A 109 9.19 -2.75 -0.02
C PHE A 109 8.48 -3.11 -1.35
N PRO A 110 7.31 -3.78 -1.31
CA PRO A 110 6.58 -4.21 -2.50
C PRO A 110 6.28 -3.07 -3.47
N MET A 111 6.70 -3.26 -4.72
CA MET A 111 6.44 -2.34 -5.82
C MET A 111 5.57 -3.02 -6.87
N PHE A 112 4.59 -2.30 -7.39
CA PHE A 112 3.61 -2.84 -8.33
C PHE A 112 3.73 -2.23 -9.73
N LYS A 113 3.04 -2.84 -10.68
CA LYS A 113 2.98 -2.43 -12.07
C LYS A 113 2.72 -0.93 -12.19
N ARG A 114 3.48 -0.27 -13.07
CA ARG A 114 3.19 1.10 -13.49
C ARG A 114 1.75 1.19 -14.00
N SER A 115 0.95 2.08 -13.41
CA SER A 115 -0.48 2.17 -13.69
C SER A 115 -1.02 3.59 -13.50
N HIS A 116 -2.27 3.81 -13.92
CA HIS A 116 -2.97 5.05 -13.60
C HIS A 116 -3.45 5.04 -12.15
N VAL A 117 -3.22 6.14 -11.46
CA VAL A 117 -3.63 6.37 -10.06
C VAL A 117 -4.68 7.49 -9.94
N THR A 118 -5.01 8.12 -11.08
CA THR A 118 -6.01 9.19 -11.16
C THR A 118 -7.03 8.91 -12.25
N ASN A 119 -8.19 9.56 -12.18
CA ASN A 119 -9.16 9.59 -13.26
C ASN A 119 -8.87 10.78 -14.18
N GLY A 120 -8.45 10.52 -15.43
CA GLY A 120 -8.19 11.53 -16.45
C GLY A 120 -6.85 12.26 -16.38
N GLY A 121 -5.94 11.87 -15.47
CA GLY A 121 -4.62 12.49 -15.30
C GLY A 121 -4.65 13.94 -14.80
N LYS A 122 -3.47 14.55 -14.68
CA LYS A 122 -3.29 15.92 -14.18
C LYS A 122 -4.14 16.97 -14.93
N LEU A 123 -4.27 16.80 -16.23
CA LEU A 123 -4.97 17.78 -17.08
C LEU A 123 -6.44 17.44 -17.32
N LYS A 124 -6.94 16.31 -16.79
CA LYS A 124 -8.29 15.77 -17.03
C LYS A 124 -8.66 15.70 -18.54
N LEU A 125 -7.65 15.70 -19.41
CA LEU A 125 -7.80 15.70 -20.88
C LEU A 125 -7.85 14.29 -21.47
N ARG A 126 -7.59 13.25 -20.66
CA ARG A 126 -7.54 11.86 -21.12
C ARG A 126 -8.66 11.05 -20.46
N ASN A 127 -9.33 10.25 -21.27
CA ASN A 127 -10.42 9.40 -20.82
C ASN A 127 -9.88 8.05 -20.30
N TYR A 128 -9.08 8.07 -19.20
CA TYR A 128 -8.66 6.87 -18.52
C TYR A 128 -9.09 6.91 -17.04
N LYS A 129 -9.13 5.76 -16.43
CA LYS A 129 -9.50 5.58 -15.02
C LYS A 129 -8.31 5.11 -14.21
N ALA A 130 -8.30 5.46 -12.95
CA ALA A 130 -7.40 4.87 -11.97
C ALA A 130 -7.51 3.33 -11.99
N ASN A 131 -6.41 2.65 -11.69
CA ASN A 131 -6.48 1.21 -11.48
C ASN A 131 -7.50 0.88 -10.37
N PRO A 132 -8.04 -0.35 -10.30
CA PRO A 132 -9.12 -0.70 -9.37
C PRO A 132 -8.79 -0.39 -7.90
N PHE A 133 -7.55 -0.63 -7.46
CA PHE A 133 -7.13 -0.34 -6.09
C PHE A 133 -7.16 1.16 -5.79
N PHE A 134 -6.56 2.00 -6.64
CA PHE A 134 -6.62 3.46 -6.46
C PHE A 134 -8.03 4.02 -6.65
N ALA A 135 -8.86 3.41 -7.49
CA ALA A 135 -10.26 3.80 -7.62
C ALA A 135 -11.02 3.60 -6.30
N GLU A 136 -10.73 2.51 -5.57
CA GLU A 136 -11.31 2.26 -4.25
C GLU A 136 -10.75 3.24 -3.20
N LEU A 137 -9.44 3.51 -3.16
CA LEU A 137 -8.84 4.51 -2.26
C LEU A 137 -9.46 5.91 -2.46
N ILE A 138 -9.68 6.30 -3.71
CA ILE A 138 -10.35 7.57 -4.06
C ILE A 138 -11.79 7.57 -3.58
N LYS A 139 -12.52 6.47 -3.73
CA LYS A 139 -13.90 6.33 -3.29
C LYS A 139 -13.99 6.45 -1.76
N GLU A 140 -13.13 5.75 -1.01
CA GLU A 140 -13.13 5.75 0.45
C GLU A 140 -12.74 7.11 1.06
N THR A 141 -11.81 7.83 0.42
CA THR A 141 -11.33 9.12 0.95
C THR A 141 -11.97 10.36 0.33
N GLY A 142 -12.62 10.21 -0.83
CA GLY A 142 -13.06 11.34 -1.66
C GLY A 142 -11.92 12.12 -2.32
N VAL A 143 -10.66 11.69 -2.17
CA VAL A 143 -9.47 12.42 -2.63
C VAL A 143 -8.68 11.57 -3.61
N GLN A 144 -8.43 12.12 -4.81
CA GLN A 144 -7.50 11.50 -5.76
C GLN A 144 -6.13 12.16 -5.68
N PRO A 145 -5.02 11.46 -6.00
CA PRO A 145 -3.68 12.04 -6.03
C PRO A 145 -3.64 13.33 -6.88
N ALA A 146 -3.18 14.42 -6.29
CA ALA A 146 -2.97 15.69 -6.98
C ALA A 146 -1.57 15.77 -7.62
N TRP A 147 -0.63 14.96 -7.14
CA TRP A 147 0.74 14.85 -7.58
C TRP A 147 1.32 13.46 -7.27
N ASN A 148 2.60 13.21 -7.61
CA ASN A 148 3.33 12.04 -7.13
C ASN A 148 3.54 12.11 -5.61
N PHE A 149 3.78 10.97 -4.97
CA PHE A 149 4.01 10.82 -3.54
C PHE A 149 2.83 11.22 -2.64
N ASN A 150 1.59 11.11 -3.11
CA ASN A 150 0.43 11.06 -2.24
C ASN A 150 0.39 9.71 -1.53
N LYS A 151 -0.04 9.70 -0.27
CA LYS A 151 -0.04 8.53 0.60
C LYS A 151 -1.45 8.25 1.06
N TYR A 152 -1.80 6.96 1.09
CA TYR A 152 -3.04 6.46 1.67
C TYR A 152 -2.67 5.46 2.76
N LEU A 153 -2.93 5.83 3.99
CA LEU A 153 -2.70 4.99 5.16
C LEU A 153 -3.97 4.18 5.43
N ILE A 154 -3.85 2.86 5.35
CA ILE A 154 -4.94 1.91 5.49
C ILE A 154 -4.74 1.16 6.81
N ALA A 155 -5.72 1.27 7.70
CA ALA A 155 -5.75 0.52 8.95
C ALA A 155 -6.16 -0.93 8.73
N LYS A 156 -5.91 -1.81 9.71
CA LYS A 156 -6.28 -3.24 9.66
C LYS A 156 -7.79 -3.46 9.49
N ASP A 157 -8.63 -2.52 9.93
CA ASP A 157 -10.09 -2.55 9.74
C ASP A 157 -10.56 -2.04 8.36
N GLY A 158 -9.63 -1.63 7.49
CA GLY A 158 -9.91 -1.09 6.17
C GLY A 158 -10.17 0.42 6.13
N THR A 159 -10.15 1.12 7.25
CA THR A 159 -10.27 2.60 7.29
C THR A 159 -9.09 3.23 6.56
N VAL A 160 -9.34 4.23 5.71
CA VAL A 160 -8.31 4.89 4.89
C VAL A 160 -8.19 6.38 5.24
N LYS A 161 -6.96 6.85 5.42
CA LYS A 161 -6.62 8.25 5.59
C LYS A 161 -5.64 8.71 4.50
N HIS A 162 -5.94 9.84 3.87
CA HIS A 162 -5.09 10.41 2.81
C HIS A 162 -4.15 11.48 3.37
N PHE A 163 -2.91 11.48 2.85
CA PHE A 163 -1.90 12.52 3.05
C PHE A 163 -1.36 12.96 1.68
N ASN A 164 -1.23 14.27 1.46
CA ASN A 164 -0.69 14.79 0.22
C ASN A 164 0.84 14.58 0.12
N GLN A 165 1.43 14.97 -1.00
CA GLN A 165 2.86 14.84 -1.27
C GLN A 165 3.76 15.64 -0.32
N ASP A 166 3.24 16.72 0.28
CA ASP A 166 4.01 17.62 1.15
C ASP A 166 4.17 17.06 2.58
N VAL A 167 3.40 16.02 2.93
CA VAL A 167 3.58 15.30 4.18
C VAL A 167 4.73 14.31 4.02
N GLU A 168 5.87 14.62 4.62
CA GLU A 168 7.05 13.75 4.59
C GLU A 168 6.79 12.41 5.29
N PRO A 169 7.37 11.29 4.79
CA PRO A 169 7.17 9.97 5.39
C PRO A 169 7.65 9.89 6.84
N ASP A 170 8.69 10.64 7.20
CA ASP A 170 9.26 10.73 8.56
C ASP A 170 8.65 11.83 9.43
N SER A 171 7.66 12.56 8.90
CA SER A 171 6.97 13.60 9.68
C SER A 171 6.27 13.01 10.90
N SER A 172 6.27 13.74 12.01
CA SER A 172 5.56 13.35 13.24
C SER A 172 4.06 13.11 12.99
N LEU A 173 3.47 13.83 12.03
CA LEU A 173 2.07 13.64 11.63
C LEU A 173 1.80 12.24 11.11
N LEU A 174 2.63 11.72 10.20
CA LEU A 174 2.43 10.41 9.60
C LEU A 174 2.92 9.28 10.54
N THR A 175 4.09 9.43 11.14
CA THR A 175 4.69 8.39 12.00
C THR A 175 3.89 8.13 13.26
N SER A 176 3.29 9.16 13.89
CA SER A 176 2.42 8.95 15.05
C SER A 176 1.09 8.26 14.71
N GLU A 177 0.53 8.51 13.54
CA GLU A 177 -0.66 7.79 13.04
C GLU A 177 -0.33 6.31 12.80
N ILE A 178 0.80 6.02 12.13
CA ILE A 178 1.28 4.65 11.89
C ILE A 178 1.47 3.92 13.21
N ALA A 179 2.21 4.50 14.16
CA ALA A 179 2.46 3.90 15.47
C ALA A 179 1.15 3.61 16.23
N THR A 180 0.19 4.54 16.17
CA THR A 180 -1.13 4.36 16.77
C THR A 180 -1.89 3.19 16.15
N LEU A 181 -1.81 3.00 14.83
CA LEU A 181 -2.51 1.92 14.14
C LEU A 181 -1.83 0.55 14.33
N ILE A 182 -0.49 0.52 14.41
CA ILE A 182 0.26 -0.72 14.68
C ILE A 182 -0.08 -1.26 16.08
N SER A 183 -0.24 -0.38 17.06
CA SER A 183 -0.50 -0.75 18.47
C SER A 183 -1.92 -1.31 18.72
N LYS A 184 -2.81 -1.24 17.76
CA LYS A 184 -4.19 -1.80 17.80
C LYS A 184 -4.23 -3.20 17.20
#